data_058c4761b1f1e167921bc96e29f79ec0
#
_entry.id   058c4761b1f1e167921bc96e29f79ec0
#
_cell.length_a   1.000
_cell.length_b   1.000
_cell.length_c   1.000
_cell.angle_alpha   90.00
_cell.angle_beta   90.00
_cell.angle_gamma   90.00
#
_symmetry.space_group_name_H-M   'P 1'
#
loop_
_entity.id
_entity.type
_entity.pdbx_description
1 polymer ?
#
loop_
_entity_poly.entity_id
_entity_poly.type
_entity_poly.pdbx_seq_one_letter_code
_entity_poly.pdbx_strand_id
1 'polypeptide(L)'
;LRLPSAKDKAEDVIRLFKPILEDQNKVLISNDVKDDIIWLRRAGVEILNKIFDVKIAHYVLQPDSSHELERVALEMLNYRLIKGDNTENPQLSLFPDEGAKKDKDFAERTDILFRLKEKLEEALQEVGLYKLYEEIEMPLVSVLADMEYEGVSIDKVALDELSEDLKIRIAETEKIIYEMAGKEFNISSPKQLGEILFDQMNIDPGNKKTKTGQYSTSEQVLSKLEDAHPIVGHILNYRGLKKLLTTYAEALPTYIDPATGKIHTHFNQAEAATGRLSSLNPNLQNIPIRTAEGRNIRKAFITGDPDYGFFSADYSQVELRLMAHLSGTPELINAFLKGEDVHAATASKIYHVPLDEVTPEMRRRAKTANFGIIYGISAWGLAERLKISRKEGKELIEGYFALYPGVKRYMEESVEKARKKGYVETIMGRRRYLRDINSRNAVVRGVAERNAVNAPIQGSPADIIKKAMICIHQKLKERGLRSKMILQVHDELNFKCHHEEIEELKNLVVDCMEHVVRLAVPLTVGTGYGKSWYEAH
;
A
#
# COMPACT_ATOMS: atom_id res chain seq x y z
N LEU A 1 -24.10 0.47 19.39
CA LEU A 1 -24.83 -0.64 20.05
C LEU A 1 -23.94 -1.25 21.13
N ARG A 2 -24.38 -1.30 22.39
CA ARG A 2 -23.67 -2.00 23.46
C ARG A 2 -24.28 -3.40 23.62
N LEU A 3 -23.44 -4.41 23.39
CA LEU A 3 -23.88 -5.78 23.50
C LEU A 3 -23.58 -6.36 24.88
N PRO A 4 -24.47 -7.23 25.42
CA PRO A 4 -24.21 -7.98 26.64
C PRO A 4 -22.98 -8.88 26.49
N SER A 5 -22.26 -9.13 27.57
CA SER A 5 -21.08 -9.99 27.58
C SER A 5 -21.41 -11.49 27.37
N ALA A 6 -22.63 -11.89 27.61
CA ALA A 6 -23.09 -13.27 27.37
C ALA A 6 -23.49 -13.43 25.90
N LYS A 7 -22.91 -14.42 25.20
CA LYS A 7 -23.07 -14.65 23.75
C LYS A 7 -24.55 -14.74 23.34
N ASP A 8 -25.34 -15.55 24.03
CA ASP A 8 -26.76 -15.75 23.71
C ASP A 8 -27.58 -14.45 23.83
N LYS A 9 -27.31 -13.63 24.86
CA LYS A 9 -27.96 -12.32 25.03
C LYS A 9 -27.51 -11.31 23.97
N ALA A 10 -26.27 -11.41 23.48
CA ALA A 10 -25.79 -10.56 22.41
C ALA A 10 -26.51 -10.87 21.10
N GLU A 11 -26.71 -12.14 20.77
CA GLU A 11 -27.47 -12.56 19.60
C GLU A 11 -28.92 -12.08 19.61
N ASP A 12 -29.59 -12.15 20.76
CA ASP A 12 -30.97 -11.66 20.92
C ASP A 12 -31.04 -10.13 20.68
N VAL A 13 -30.10 -9.39 21.23
CA VAL A 13 -30.01 -7.92 20.97
C VAL A 13 -29.79 -7.63 19.51
N ILE A 14 -28.88 -8.34 18.83
CA ILE A 14 -28.61 -8.19 17.41
C ILE A 14 -29.86 -8.43 16.57
N ARG A 15 -30.63 -9.48 16.88
CA ARG A 15 -31.90 -9.79 16.20
C ARG A 15 -32.91 -8.64 16.29
N LEU A 16 -32.97 -7.94 17.44
CA LEU A 16 -33.85 -6.77 17.60
C LEU A 16 -33.45 -5.59 16.71
N PHE A 17 -32.15 -5.42 16.46
CA PHE A 17 -31.64 -4.34 15.63
C PHE A 17 -31.56 -4.69 14.15
N LYS A 18 -31.66 -5.97 13.78
CA LYS A 18 -31.58 -6.44 12.39
C LYS A 18 -32.51 -5.64 11.44
N PRO A 19 -33.80 -5.41 11.71
CA PRO A 19 -34.67 -4.66 10.83
C PRO A 19 -34.22 -3.19 10.59
N ILE A 20 -33.48 -2.62 11.57
CA ILE A 20 -32.95 -1.26 11.45
C ILE A 20 -31.68 -1.25 10.62
N LEU A 21 -30.80 -2.25 10.82
CA LEU A 21 -29.51 -2.37 10.13
C LEU A 21 -29.67 -2.80 8.66
N GLU A 22 -30.77 -3.47 8.34
CA GLU A 22 -31.12 -3.91 6.97
C GLU A 22 -32.06 -2.94 6.23
N ASP A 23 -32.40 -1.79 6.81
CA ASP A 23 -33.27 -0.77 6.19
C ASP A 23 -32.46 0.21 5.33
N GLN A 24 -32.55 0.08 4.00
CA GLN A 24 -31.86 0.94 3.04
C GLN A 24 -32.25 2.42 3.10
N ASN A 25 -33.37 2.76 3.76
CA ASN A 25 -33.83 4.15 3.91
C ASN A 25 -33.20 4.86 5.12
N LYS A 26 -32.48 4.15 5.95
CA LYS A 26 -31.78 4.71 7.11
C LYS A 26 -30.32 4.95 6.85
N VAL A 27 -29.76 5.95 7.53
CA VAL A 27 -28.30 6.24 7.47
C VAL A 27 -27.68 5.72 8.77
N LEU A 28 -26.70 4.84 8.62
CA LEU A 28 -25.83 4.42 9.72
C LEU A 28 -24.63 5.36 9.79
N ILE A 29 -24.45 6.04 10.92
CA ILE A 29 -23.29 6.88 11.19
C ILE A 29 -22.34 6.11 12.11
N SER A 30 -21.10 5.93 11.65
CA SER A 30 -20.08 5.19 12.40
C SER A 30 -18.73 5.91 12.34
N ASN A 31 -17.81 5.43 13.16
CA ASN A 31 -16.38 5.76 13.09
C ASN A 31 -15.62 4.44 12.96
N ASP A 32 -15.21 4.09 11.72
CA ASP A 32 -14.59 2.80 11.38
C ASP A 32 -15.59 1.63 11.26
N VAL A 33 -16.57 1.80 10.38
CA VAL A 33 -17.69 0.85 10.22
C VAL A 33 -17.31 -0.52 9.64
N LYS A 34 -16.13 -0.65 9.02
CA LYS A 34 -15.72 -1.90 8.34
C LYS A 34 -15.68 -3.09 9.29
N ASP A 35 -15.13 -2.92 10.48
CA ASP A 35 -15.08 -3.97 11.50
C ASP A 35 -16.47 -4.34 11.99
N ASP A 36 -17.36 -3.35 12.12
CA ASP A 36 -18.77 -3.58 12.47
C ASP A 36 -19.48 -4.43 11.39
N ILE A 37 -19.24 -4.17 10.11
CA ILE A 37 -19.79 -4.96 8.99
C ILE A 37 -19.34 -6.42 9.10
N ILE A 38 -18.04 -6.66 9.29
CA ILE A 38 -17.48 -8.01 9.39
C ILE A 38 -18.07 -8.77 10.58
N TRP A 39 -18.14 -8.09 11.71
CA TRP A 39 -18.64 -8.69 12.95
C TRP A 39 -20.15 -9.01 12.86
N LEU A 40 -20.98 -8.07 12.38
CA LEU A 40 -22.42 -8.28 12.22
C LEU A 40 -22.73 -9.38 11.20
N ARG A 41 -21.95 -9.49 10.12
CA ARG A 41 -22.08 -10.57 9.15
C ARG A 41 -21.80 -11.93 9.77
N ARG A 42 -20.79 -12.05 10.64
CA ARG A 42 -20.55 -13.29 11.41
C ARG A 42 -21.74 -13.67 12.32
N ALA A 43 -22.51 -12.67 12.74
CA ALA A 43 -23.75 -12.84 13.51
C ALA A 43 -25.02 -13.00 12.65
N GLY A 44 -24.89 -13.10 11.32
CA GLY A 44 -26.02 -13.32 10.38
C GLY A 44 -26.85 -12.06 10.08
N VAL A 45 -26.25 -10.87 10.22
CA VAL A 45 -26.88 -9.59 9.89
C VAL A 45 -26.07 -8.87 8.82
N GLU A 46 -26.73 -8.41 7.76
CA GLU A 46 -26.11 -7.54 6.74
C GLU A 46 -26.46 -6.08 7.00
N ILE A 47 -25.48 -5.19 6.86
CA ILE A 47 -25.73 -3.75 6.86
C ILE A 47 -26.13 -3.34 5.45
N LEU A 48 -27.40 -3.00 5.27
CA LEU A 48 -27.95 -2.51 4.00
C LEU A 48 -28.20 -1.00 4.03
N ASN A 49 -28.00 -0.36 5.18
CA ASN A 49 -28.13 1.10 5.35
C ASN A 49 -27.19 1.86 4.40
N LYS A 50 -27.56 3.10 4.07
CA LYS A 50 -26.56 4.08 3.66
C LYS A 50 -25.60 4.33 4.82
N ILE A 51 -24.31 4.32 4.55
CA ILE A 51 -23.29 4.47 5.60
C ILE A 51 -22.63 5.85 5.48
N PHE A 52 -22.45 6.51 6.61
CA PHE A 52 -21.56 7.66 6.75
C PHE A 52 -20.48 7.32 7.78
N ASP A 53 -19.24 7.19 7.33
CA ASP A 53 -18.10 6.93 8.20
C ASP A 53 -17.32 8.22 8.45
N VAL A 54 -17.24 8.63 9.72
CA VAL A 54 -16.59 9.86 10.18
C VAL A 54 -15.08 9.82 9.95
N LYS A 55 -14.45 8.67 10.20
CA LYS A 55 -13.01 8.47 10.00
C LYS A 55 -12.62 8.63 8.53
N ILE A 56 -13.37 8.02 7.63
CA ILE A 56 -13.15 8.11 6.19
C ILE A 56 -13.44 9.52 5.67
N ALA A 57 -14.51 10.18 6.14
CA ALA A 57 -14.83 11.57 5.78
C ALA A 57 -13.70 12.52 6.17
N HIS A 58 -13.18 12.40 7.40
CA HIS A 58 -12.08 13.23 7.87
C HIS A 58 -10.77 12.92 7.12
N TYR A 59 -10.50 11.64 6.81
CA TYR A 59 -9.34 11.26 5.99
C TYR A 59 -9.36 11.90 4.61
N VAL A 60 -10.50 11.94 3.94
CA VAL A 60 -10.63 12.60 2.62
C VAL A 60 -10.33 14.11 2.71
N LEU A 61 -10.74 14.76 3.80
CA LEU A 61 -10.49 16.19 4.05
C LEU A 61 -9.05 16.49 4.48
N GLN A 62 -8.47 15.66 5.37
CA GLN A 62 -7.22 15.90 6.06
C GLN A 62 -6.33 14.64 6.08
N PRO A 63 -5.84 14.16 4.91
CA PRO A 63 -5.17 12.85 4.79
C PRO A 63 -3.87 12.71 5.60
N ASP A 64 -3.31 13.81 6.08
CA ASP A 64 -2.08 13.84 6.88
C ASP A 64 -2.34 13.94 8.40
N SER A 65 -3.61 13.96 8.84
CA SER A 65 -4.00 14.07 10.25
C SER A 65 -4.24 12.69 10.87
N SER A 66 -4.34 12.65 12.20
CA SER A 66 -4.91 11.48 12.90
C SER A 66 -6.44 11.49 12.75
N HIS A 67 -7.03 10.33 12.52
CA HIS A 67 -8.46 10.17 12.30
C HIS A 67 -9.17 9.51 13.51
N GLU A 68 -8.50 9.49 14.66
CA GLU A 68 -9.11 9.11 15.93
C GLU A 68 -10.24 10.06 16.30
N LEU A 69 -11.35 9.53 16.81
CA LEU A 69 -12.58 10.31 17.08
C LEU A 69 -12.32 11.55 17.93
N GLU A 70 -11.45 11.42 18.95
CA GLU A 70 -11.03 12.51 19.83
C GLU A 70 -10.37 13.66 19.06
N ARG A 71 -9.55 13.30 18.08
CA ARG A 71 -8.86 14.28 17.24
C ARG A 71 -9.82 14.94 16.27
N VAL A 72 -10.69 14.16 15.64
CA VAL A 72 -11.70 14.65 14.70
C VAL A 72 -12.68 15.59 15.40
N ALA A 73 -13.16 15.24 16.59
CA ALA A 73 -14.05 16.09 17.39
C ALA A 73 -13.38 17.42 17.78
N LEU A 74 -12.10 17.38 18.15
CA LEU A 74 -11.35 18.60 18.47
C LEU A 74 -11.17 19.50 17.24
N GLU A 75 -10.81 18.95 16.09
CA GLU A 75 -10.54 19.72 14.86
C GLU A 75 -11.84 20.29 14.23
N MET A 76 -12.89 19.49 14.18
CA MET A 76 -14.10 19.83 13.45
C MET A 76 -15.15 20.56 14.30
N LEU A 77 -15.23 20.26 15.60
CA LEU A 77 -16.23 20.80 16.51
C LEU A 77 -15.63 21.69 17.61
N ASN A 78 -14.29 21.81 17.69
CA ASN A 78 -13.58 22.40 18.83
C ASN A 78 -14.03 21.81 20.18
N TYR A 79 -14.34 20.51 20.18
CA TYR A 79 -14.86 19.78 21.33
C TYR A 79 -13.84 18.74 21.81
N ARG A 80 -13.57 18.74 23.12
CA ARG A 80 -12.75 17.71 23.75
C ARG A 80 -13.66 16.70 24.43
N LEU A 81 -13.55 15.44 24.00
CA LEU A 81 -14.25 14.35 24.65
C LEU A 81 -13.86 14.29 26.13
N ILE A 82 -14.84 14.01 26.97
CA ILE A 82 -14.66 13.82 28.40
C ILE A 82 -13.81 12.56 28.57
N LYS A 83 -12.54 12.73 28.92
CA LYS A 83 -11.72 11.59 29.26
C LYS A 83 -12.36 10.92 30.47
N GLY A 84 -12.84 9.69 30.32
CA GLY A 84 -13.10 8.86 31.47
C GLY A 84 -11.80 8.85 32.27
N ASP A 85 -11.81 9.41 33.48
CA ASP A 85 -10.63 9.48 34.34
C ASP A 85 -9.99 8.11 34.46
N ASN A 86 -8.91 7.86 33.69
CA ASN A 86 -7.95 6.77 33.95
C ASN A 86 -7.04 7.12 35.15
N THR A 87 -7.43 8.10 35.95
CA THR A 87 -6.86 8.25 37.28
C THR A 87 -7.50 7.18 38.16
N GLU A 88 -7.01 5.96 38.01
CA GLU A 88 -7.06 4.96 39.06
C GLU A 88 -6.29 5.52 40.27
N ASN A 89 -7.00 6.27 41.09
CA ASN A 89 -6.76 6.26 42.51
C ASN A 89 -7.74 5.24 43.10
N PRO A 90 -7.31 3.97 43.34
CA PRO A 90 -8.21 2.91 43.81
C PRO A 90 -8.76 3.16 45.23
N GLN A 91 -8.32 4.24 45.87
CA GLN A 91 -8.56 4.47 47.31
C GLN A 91 -9.74 5.39 47.64
N LEU A 92 -10.51 5.93 46.69
CA LEU A 92 -11.54 6.92 47.01
C LEU A 92 -12.97 6.61 46.53
N SER A 93 -13.25 5.42 45.99
CA SER A 93 -14.62 5.04 45.64
C SER A 93 -14.99 3.73 46.33
N LEU A 94 -15.83 3.82 47.37
CA LEU A 94 -16.40 2.65 48.05
C LEU A 94 -17.36 1.85 47.17
N PHE A 95 -17.84 2.41 46.05
CA PHE A 95 -18.71 1.73 45.06
C PHE A 95 -18.44 2.34 43.68
N PRO A 96 -17.50 1.82 42.86
CA PRO A 96 -17.36 2.28 41.49
C PRO A 96 -18.55 1.77 40.65
N ASP A 97 -19.43 2.66 40.25
CA ASP A 97 -20.45 2.36 39.24
C ASP A 97 -19.79 2.41 37.85
N GLU A 98 -19.00 1.38 37.54
CA GLU A 98 -18.34 1.22 36.25
C GLU A 98 -19.35 1.22 35.08
N GLY A 99 -20.60 0.79 35.33
CA GLY A 99 -21.65 0.80 34.33
C GLY A 99 -22.06 2.20 33.91
N ALA A 100 -22.38 3.08 34.87
CA ALA A 100 -22.82 4.44 34.58
C ALA A 100 -21.74 5.30 33.93
N LYS A 101 -20.46 5.06 34.20
CA LYS A 101 -19.33 5.77 33.59
C LYS A 101 -19.15 5.38 32.12
N LYS A 102 -19.20 4.08 31.82
CA LYS A 102 -19.15 3.57 30.44
C LYS A 102 -20.35 4.01 29.60
N ASP A 103 -21.52 4.11 30.20
CA ASP A 103 -22.74 4.54 29.52
C ASP A 103 -22.71 6.04 29.15
N LYS A 104 -22.11 6.89 29.99
CA LYS A 104 -21.89 8.31 29.67
C LYS A 104 -20.91 8.52 28.52
N ASP A 105 -19.78 7.81 28.53
CA ASP A 105 -18.81 7.83 27.44
C ASP A 105 -19.43 7.38 26.11
N PHE A 106 -20.24 6.34 26.14
CA PHE A 106 -20.94 5.84 24.97
C PHE A 106 -21.98 6.84 24.42
N ALA A 107 -22.78 7.48 25.29
CA ALA A 107 -23.75 8.48 24.90
C ALA A 107 -23.09 9.72 24.29
N GLU A 108 -21.99 10.20 24.88
CA GLU A 108 -21.20 11.31 24.37
C GLU A 108 -20.64 11.01 22.97
N ARG A 109 -20.01 9.85 22.79
CA ARG A 109 -19.46 9.43 21.48
C ARG A 109 -20.56 9.35 20.43
N THR A 110 -21.74 8.87 20.77
CA THR A 110 -22.88 8.78 19.86
C THR A 110 -23.39 10.18 19.45
N ASP A 111 -23.56 11.12 20.39
CA ASP A 111 -23.96 12.51 20.08
C ASP A 111 -22.94 13.20 19.16
N ILE A 112 -21.67 13.01 19.45
CA ILE A 112 -20.59 13.60 18.65
C ILE A 112 -20.58 13.08 17.20
N LEU A 113 -20.87 11.81 16.97
CA LEU A 113 -20.95 11.25 15.62
C LEU A 113 -22.01 11.95 14.77
N PHE A 114 -23.18 12.28 15.33
CA PHE A 114 -24.22 13.03 14.63
C PHE A 114 -23.75 14.44 14.25
N ARG A 115 -23.13 15.16 15.18
CA ARG A 115 -22.60 16.52 14.91
C ARG A 115 -21.45 16.49 13.92
N LEU A 116 -20.57 15.51 13.99
CA LEU A 116 -19.46 15.34 13.07
C LEU A 116 -19.94 15.02 11.66
N LYS A 117 -20.99 14.19 11.51
CA LYS A 117 -21.57 13.89 10.21
C LYS A 117 -21.99 15.16 9.48
N GLU A 118 -22.73 16.06 10.12
CA GLU A 118 -23.19 17.30 9.51
C GLU A 118 -22.00 18.20 9.11
N LYS A 119 -21.05 18.39 10.02
CA LYS A 119 -19.86 19.23 9.76
C LYS A 119 -18.93 18.69 8.70
N LEU A 120 -18.69 17.40 8.68
CA LEU A 120 -17.82 16.76 7.69
C LEU A 120 -18.47 16.75 6.31
N GLU A 121 -19.77 16.49 6.23
CA GLU A 121 -20.53 16.53 4.98
C GLU A 121 -20.51 17.93 4.35
N GLU A 122 -20.79 18.97 5.16
CA GLU A 122 -20.67 20.38 4.76
C GLU A 122 -19.26 20.70 4.23
N ALA A 123 -18.23 20.35 5.01
CA ALA A 123 -16.84 20.61 4.62
C ALA A 123 -16.42 19.87 3.34
N LEU A 124 -16.84 18.61 3.16
CA LEU A 124 -16.58 17.85 1.95
C LEU A 124 -17.22 18.48 0.71
N GLN A 125 -18.45 19.04 0.86
CA GLN A 125 -19.16 19.74 -0.21
C GLN A 125 -18.48 21.07 -0.56
N GLU A 126 -18.13 21.87 0.45
CA GLU A 126 -17.47 23.18 0.26
C GLU A 126 -16.15 23.05 -0.51
N VAL A 127 -15.36 22.03 -0.21
CA VAL A 127 -14.08 21.83 -0.91
C VAL A 127 -14.19 20.96 -2.17
N GLY A 128 -15.38 20.45 -2.51
CA GLY A 128 -15.63 19.63 -3.71
C GLY A 128 -15.09 18.19 -3.62
N LEU A 129 -14.93 17.65 -2.41
CA LEU A 129 -14.44 16.29 -2.16
C LEU A 129 -15.55 15.27 -1.84
N TYR A 130 -16.80 15.73 -1.73
CA TYR A 130 -17.93 14.85 -1.40
C TYR A 130 -18.11 13.70 -2.40
N LYS A 131 -17.91 13.99 -3.70
CA LYS A 131 -17.99 12.96 -4.75
C LYS A 131 -16.94 11.86 -4.59
N LEU A 132 -15.70 12.21 -4.23
CA LEU A 132 -14.64 11.24 -3.94
C LEU A 132 -15.01 10.34 -2.76
N TYR A 133 -15.57 10.96 -1.70
CA TYR A 133 -16.04 10.26 -0.52
C TYR A 133 -17.19 9.29 -0.87
N GLU A 134 -18.24 9.79 -1.54
CA GLU A 134 -19.48 9.04 -1.81
C GLU A 134 -19.30 7.95 -2.88
N GLU A 135 -18.54 8.22 -3.97
CA GLU A 135 -18.44 7.30 -5.11
C GLU A 135 -17.25 6.32 -5.02
N ILE A 136 -16.24 6.62 -4.20
CA ILE A 136 -15.03 5.80 -4.11
C ILE A 136 -14.81 5.29 -2.68
N GLU A 137 -14.66 6.20 -1.71
CA GLU A 137 -14.19 5.76 -0.40
C GLU A 137 -15.26 4.99 0.38
N MET A 138 -16.51 5.43 0.35
CA MET A 138 -17.58 4.71 1.07
C MET A 138 -17.95 3.36 0.44
N PRO A 139 -18.16 3.23 -0.87
CA PRO A 139 -18.42 1.92 -1.47
C PRO A 139 -17.27 0.92 -1.27
N LEU A 140 -16.04 1.41 -1.22
CA LEU A 140 -14.86 0.57 -1.00
C LEU A 140 -14.88 -0.12 0.38
N VAL A 141 -15.49 0.49 1.40
CA VAL A 141 -15.59 -0.12 2.75
C VAL A 141 -16.22 -1.50 2.69
N SER A 142 -17.32 -1.66 1.95
CA SER A 142 -18.00 -2.95 1.80
C SER A 142 -17.16 -3.96 1.01
N VAL A 143 -16.39 -3.49 0.01
CA VAL A 143 -15.46 -4.35 -0.74
C VAL A 143 -14.38 -4.91 0.18
N LEU A 144 -13.75 -4.03 0.95
CA LEU A 144 -12.69 -4.43 1.88
C LEU A 144 -13.23 -5.33 3.00
N ALA A 145 -14.43 -5.05 3.51
CA ALA A 145 -15.08 -5.92 4.49
C ALA A 145 -15.30 -7.34 3.92
N ASP A 146 -15.73 -7.47 2.66
CA ASP A 146 -15.90 -8.78 2.01
C ASP A 146 -14.56 -9.50 1.81
N MET A 147 -13.50 -8.79 1.41
CA MET A 147 -12.16 -9.35 1.25
C MET A 147 -11.58 -9.84 2.59
N GLU A 148 -11.70 -9.03 3.64
CA GLU A 148 -11.24 -9.39 4.98
C GLU A 148 -12.05 -10.55 5.59
N TYR A 149 -13.37 -10.58 5.34
CA TYR A 149 -14.23 -11.68 5.76
C TYR A 149 -13.87 -13.00 5.07
N GLU A 150 -13.62 -12.97 3.74
CA GLU A 150 -13.21 -14.16 2.97
C GLU A 150 -11.84 -14.67 3.41
N GLY A 151 -10.86 -13.75 3.57
CA GLY A 151 -9.48 -14.09 3.91
C GLY A 151 -8.77 -14.89 2.83
N VAL A 152 -7.52 -15.28 3.10
CA VAL A 152 -6.68 -16.09 2.20
C VAL A 152 -6.15 -17.33 2.91
N SER A 153 -6.17 -18.47 2.24
CA SER A 153 -5.64 -19.72 2.75
C SER A 153 -4.13 -19.81 2.55
N ILE A 154 -3.47 -20.43 3.52
CA ILE A 154 -2.02 -20.63 3.51
C ILE A 154 -1.71 -22.13 3.59
N ASP A 155 -0.84 -22.58 2.70
CA ASP A 155 -0.20 -23.90 2.81
C ASP A 155 0.88 -23.85 3.89
N LYS A 156 0.52 -24.32 5.08
CA LYS A 156 1.43 -24.35 6.22
C LYS A 156 2.60 -25.29 5.98
N VAL A 157 2.38 -26.41 5.28
CA VAL A 157 3.45 -27.40 5.01
C VAL A 157 4.52 -26.77 4.13
N ALA A 158 4.11 -26.05 3.07
CA ALA A 158 5.04 -25.34 2.19
C ALA A 158 5.84 -24.25 2.94
N LEU A 159 5.22 -23.57 3.93
CA LEU A 159 5.96 -22.61 4.78
C LEU A 159 6.93 -23.27 5.75
N ASP A 160 6.54 -24.39 6.34
CA ASP A 160 7.41 -25.16 7.25
C ASP A 160 8.64 -25.70 6.48
N GLU A 161 8.46 -26.25 5.28
CA GLU A 161 9.55 -26.67 4.38
C GLU A 161 10.47 -25.51 4.01
N LEU A 162 9.89 -24.36 3.64
CA LEU A 162 10.66 -23.15 3.34
C LEU A 162 11.43 -22.65 4.58
N SER A 163 10.83 -22.73 5.76
CA SER A 163 11.48 -22.35 7.02
C SER A 163 12.73 -23.19 7.29
N GLU A 164 12.65 -24.50 7.09
CA GLU A 164 13.80 -25.41 7.26
C GLU A 164 14.91 -25.14 6.24
N ASP A 165 14.58 -24.96 4.95
CA ASP A 165 15.56 -24.56 3.92
C ASP A 165 16.26 -23.24 4.28
N LEU A 166 15.49 -22.24 4.68
CA LEU A 166 16.05 -20.95 5.08
C LEU A 166 16.98 -21.05 6.29
N LYS A 167 16.65 -21.88 7.30
CA LYS A 167 17.50 -22.11 8.48
C LYS A 167 18.84 -22.73 8.09
N ILE A 168 18.84 -23.73 7.21
CA ILE A 168 20.07 -24.37 6.72
C ILE A 168 20.94 -23.34 6.01
N ARG A 169 20.39 -22.58 5.06
CA ARG A 169 21.11 -21.56 4.29
C ARG A 169 21.62 -20.40 5.13
N ILE A 170 20.87 -20.01 6.17
CA ILE A 170 21.30 -19.02 7.16
C ILE A 170 22.51 -19.52 7.91
N ALA A 171 22.49 -20.75 8.42
CA ALA A 171 23.60 -21.35 9.16
C ALA A 171 24.87 -21.47 8.29
N GLU A 172 24.74 -21.89 7.04
CA GLU A 172 25.86 -21.95 6.07
C GLU A 172 26.44 -20.55 5.82
N THR A 173 25.58 -19.55 5.59
CA THR A 173 26.03 -18.17 5.35
C THR A 173 26.69 -17.57 6.59
N GLU A 174 26.16 -17.85 7.78
CA GLU A 174 26.73 -17.42 9.07
C GLU A 174 28.14 -17.99 9.28
N LYS A 175 28.34 -19.27 8.99
CA LYS A 175 29.66 -19.90 9.04
C LYS A 175 30.66 -19.22 8.11
N ILE A 176 30.29 -18.94 6.87
CA ILE A 176 31.15 -18.22 5.91
C ILE A 176 31.51 -16.82 6.44
N ILE A 177 30.55 -16.10 7.01
CA ILE A 177 30.79 -14.76 7.58
C ILE A 177 31.79 -14.86 8.75
N TYR A 178 31.65 -15.83 9.64
CA TYR A 178 32.55 -16.01 10.77
C TYR A 178 33.98 -16.41 10.35
N GLU A 179 34.09 -17.29 9.34
CA GLU A 179 35.39 -17.65 8.75
C GLU A 179 36.09 -16.42 8.16
N MET A 180 35.35 -15.57 7.42
CA MET A 180 35.90 -14.32 6.85
C MET A 180 36.25 -13.28 7.91
N ALA A 181 35.48 -13.19 8.98
CA ALA A 181 35.69 -12.25 10.08
C ALA A 181 36.78 -12.72 11.07
N GLY A 182 37.15 -14.00 11.03
CA GLY A 182 38.10 -14.63 11.95
C GLY A 182 37.54 -14.85 13.37
N LYS A 183 36.28 -14.61 13.62
CA LYS A 183 35.60 -14.84 14.90
C LYS A 183 34.08 -14.85 14.76
N GLU A 184 33.42 -15.45 15.75
CA GLU A 184 31.97 -15.39 15.90
C GLU A 184 31.53 -14.04 16.53
N PHE A 185 30.39 -13.52 16.06
CA PHE A 185 29.77 -12.31 16.57
C PHE A 185 28.29 -12.25 16.19
N ASN A 186 27.51 -11.38 16.81
CA ASN A 186 26.10 -11.19 16.42
C ASN A 186 25.98 -10.35 15.14
N ILE A 187 25.80 -11.02 13.99
CA ILE A 187 25.65 -10.38 12.65
C ILE A 187 24.42 -9.44 12.60
N SER A 188 23.39 -9.73 13.38
CA SER A 188 22.19 -8.89 13.50
C SER A 188 22.39 -7.64 14.36
N SER A 189 23.50 -7.53 15.12
CA SER A 189 23.83 -6.36 15.91
C SER A 189 24.55 -5.30 15.06
N PRO A 190 23.94 -4.13 14.79
CA PRO A 190 24.59 -3.07 14.01
C PRO A 190 25.91 -2.61 14.61
N LYS A 191 26.03 -2.63 15.96
CA LYS A 191 27.26 -2.23 16.66
C LYS A 191 28.39 -3.23 16.40
N GLN A 192 28.17 -4.51 16.70
CA GLN A 192 29.20 -5.54 16.52
C GLN A 192 29.60 -5.67 15.04
N LEU A 193 28.63 -5.64 14.15
CA LEU A 193 28.88 -5.68 12.71
C LEU A 193 29.71 -4.49 12.25
N GLY A 194 29.41 -3.28 12.73
CA GLY A 194 30.20 -2.08 12.42
C GLY A 194 31.64 -2.16 12.91
N GLU A 195 31.86 -2.65 14.13
CA GLU A 195 33.19 -2.89 14.69
C GLU A 195 34.00 -3.89 13.86
N ILE A 196 33.36 -5.00 13.42
CA ILE A 196 34.01 -5.99 12.57
C ILE A 196 34.39 -5.41 11.20
N LEU A 197 33.43 -4.84 10.47
CA LEU A 197 33.65 -4.40 9.11
C LEU A 197 34.61 -3.20 9.03
N PHE A 198 34.43 -2.22 9.89
CA PHE A 198 35.08 -0.91 9.75
C PHE A 198 36.32 -0.75 10.62
N ASP A 199 36.34 -1.31 11.85
CA ASP A 199 37.49 -1.17 12.75
C ASP A 199 38.47 -2.34 12.60
N GLN A 200 37.99 -3.59 12.46
CA GLN A 200 38.83 -4.79 12.36
C GLN A 200 39.26 -5.11 10.93
N MET A 201 38.32 -5.12 10.00
CA MET A 201 38.60 -5.43 8.59
C MET A 201 39.00 -4.20 7.77
N ASN A 202 38.95 -3.00 8.34
CA ASN A 202 39.31 -1.73 7.70
C ASN A 202 38.58 -1.47 6.37
N ILE A 203 37.34 -1.93 6.22
CA ILE A 203 36.50 -1.59 5.07
C ILE A 203 36.05 -0.14 5.25
N ASP A 204 36.33 0.74 4.26
CA ASP A 204 35.99 2.16 4.38
C ASP A 204 34.46 2.39 4.42
N PRO A 205 33.90 2.89 5.54
CA PRO A 205 32.46 3.14 5.65
C PRO A 205 32.00 4.40 4.91
N GLY A 206 32.88 5.11 4.20
CA GLY A 206 32.57 6.38 3.57
C GLY A 206 32.08 7.45 4.55
N ASN A 207 32.62 7.48 5.77
CA ASN A 207 32.30 8.43 6.85
C ASN A 207 30.83 8.46 7.32
N LYS A 208 30.07 7.37 7.15
CA LYS A 208 28.66 7.33 7.55
C LYS A 208 28.49 6.81 8.97
N LYS A 209 28.55 7.72 9.93
CA LYS A 209 28.14 7.46 11.32
C LYS A 209 26.72 7.93 11.57
N THR A 210 26.02 7.25 12.47
CA THR A 210 24.70 7.64 12.97
C THR A 210 24.81 8.87 13.89
N LYS A 211 23.67 9.47 14.26
CA LYS A 211 23.62 10.58 15.22
C LYS A 211 24.25 10.22 16.58
N THR A 212 24.29 8.94 16.92
CA THR A 212 24.90 8.40 18.16
C THR A 212 26.38 8.08 18.00
N GLY A 213 27.02 8.41 16.89
CA GLY A 213 28.44 8.16 16.62
C GLY A 213 28.78 6.71 16.22
N GLN A 214 27.82 5.81 16.11
CA GLN A 214 28.03 4.43 15.65
C GLN A 214 28.09 4.36 14.13
N TYR A 215 28.76 3.36 13.59
CA TYR A 215 28.75 3.09 12.15
C TYR A 215 27.36 2.70 11.68
N SER A 216 26.94 3.25 10.53
CA SER A 216 25.71 2.81 9.88
C SER A 216 25.98 1.53 9.12
N THR A 217 25.26 0.47 9.46
CA THR A 217 25.27 -0.82 8.74
C THR A 217 23.93 -1.05 8.01
N SER A 218 23.22 0.03 7.63
CA SER A 218 21.99 -0.07 6.86
C SER A 218 22.26 -0.73 5.49
N GLU A 219 21.25 -1.36 4.91
CA GLU A 219 21.30 -1.95 3.57
C GLU A 219 21.84 -0.96 2.53
N GLN A 220 21.41 0.30 2.60
CA GLN A 220 21.88 1.37 1.72
C GLN A 220 23.38 1.66 1.83
N VAL A 221 23.97 1.47 3.01
CA VAL A 221 25.42 1.63 3.22
C VAL A 221 26.15 0.39 2.74
N LEU A 222 25.69 -0.81 3.16
CA LEU A 222 26.34 -2.06 2.81
C LEU A 222 26.29 -2.35 1.31
N SER A 223 25.20 -2.08 0.62
CA SER A 223 25.11 -2.28 -0.84
C SER A 223 26.13 -1.46 -1.65
N LYS A 224 26.63 -0.34 -1.10
CA LYS A 224 27.70 0.44 -1.73
C LYS A 224 29.08 -0.15 -1.51
N LEU A 225 29.21 -1.00 -0.52
CA LEU A 225 30.45 -1.67 -0.13
C LEU A 225 30.51 -3.12 -0.63
N GLU A 226 29.53 -3.56 -1.38
CA GLU A 226 29.43 -4.95 -1.89
C GLU A 226 30.65 -5.32 -2.74
N ASP A 227 31.14 -4.39 -3.56
CA ASP A 227 32.33 -4.59 -4.38
C ASP A 227 33.66 -4.41 -3.59
N ALA A 228 33.62 -3.90 -2.33
CA ALA A 228 34.82 -3.67 -1.54
C ALA A 228 35.35 -4.93 -0.84
N HIS A 229 34.46 -5.82 -0.39
CA HIS A 229 34.86 -7.08 0.25
C HIS A 229 33.73 -8.13 0.16
N PRO A 230 34.02 -9.41 -0.17
CA PRO A 230 33.01 -10.47 -0.33
C PRO A 230 32.11 -10.67 0.90
N ILE A 231 32.60 -10.44 2.11
CA ILE A 231 31.84 -10.56 3.36
C ILE A 231 30.57 -9.69 3.34
N VAL A 232 30.61 -8.54 2.65
CA VAL A 232 29.45 -7.61 2.59
C VAL A 232 28.30 -8.26 1.84
N GLY A 233 28.55 -8.92 0.72
CA GLY A 233 27.55 -9.67 -0.03
C GLY A 233 26.93 -10.80 0.81
N HIS A 234 27.76 -11.54 1.57
CA HIS A 234 27.26 -12.59 2.49
C HIS A 234 26.40 -12.01 3.61
N ILE A 235 26.76 -10.85 4.17
CA ILE A 235 25.96 -10.18 5.21
C ILE A 235 24.61 -9.71 4.66
N LEU A 236 24.57 -9.14 3.45
CA LEU A 236 23.33 -8.74 2.79
C LEU A 236 22.44 -9.96 2.52
N ASN A 237 23.01 -11.06 2.04
CA ASN A 237 22.30 -12.32 1.85
C ASN A 237 21.75 -12.88 3.18
N TYR A 238 22.58 -12.96 4.23
CA TYR A 238 22.17 -13.39 5.57
C TYR A 238 20.96 -12.60 6.07
N ARG A 239 21.01 -11.27 5.97
CA ARG A 239 19.91 -10.39 6.40
C ARG A 239 18.65 -10.61 5.57
N GLY A 240 18.80 -10.82 4.26
CA GLY A 240 17.69 -11.14 3.37
C GLY A 240 17.01 -12.46 3.77
N LEU A 241 17.77 -13.53 3.93
CA LEU A 241 17.28 -14.84 4.37
C LEU A 241 16.64 -14.78 5.76
N LYS A 242 17.28 -14.09 6.72
CA LYS A 242 16.75 -13.91 8.08
C LYS A 242 15.42 -13.19 8.09
N LYS A 243 15.29 -12.13 7.28
CA LYS A 243 14.03 -11.40 7.12
C LYS A 243 12.94 -12.30 6.53
N LEU A 244 13.24 -13.09 5.50
CA LEU A 244 12.28 -14.02 4.91
C LEU A 244 11.80 -15.06 5.92
N LEU A 245 12.73 -15.62 6.70
CA LEU A 245 12.42 -16.59 7.75
C LEU A 245 11.51 -15.98 8.82
N THR A 246 11.96 -14.90 9.46
CA THR A 246 11.27 -14.36 10.66
C THR A 246 10.00 -13.57 10.35
N THR A 247 9.96 -12.86 9.19
CA THR A 247 8.81 -12.00 8.85
C THR A 247 7.71 -12.75 8.12
N TYR A 248 8.07 -13.83 7.40
CA TYR A 248 7.09 -14.55 6.57
C TYR A 248 6.98 -16.03 6.92
N ALA A 249 8.05 -16.84 6.77
CA ALA A 249 7.92 -18.29 6.91
C ALA A 249 7.45 -18.71 8.32
N GLU A 250 8.01 -18.13 9.37
CA GLU A 250 7.62 -18.40 10.76
C GLU A 250 6.46 -17.56 11.26
N ALA A 251 6.30 -16.31 10.77
CA ALA A 251 5.26 -15.43 11.26
C ALA A 251 3.88 -15.70 10.63
N LEU A 252 3.79 -15.95 9.32
CA LEU A 252 2.49 -16.12 8.64
C LEU A 252 1.62 -17.21 9.26
N PRO A 253 2.14 -18.40 9.64
CA PRO A 253 1.34 -19.42 10.30
C PRO A 253 0.68 -18.97 11.62
N THR A 254 1.27 -17.99 12.32
CA THR A 254 0.72 -17.48 13.60
C THR A 254 -0.51 -16.58 13.41
N TYR A 255 -0.75 -16.10 12.19
CA TYR A 255 -1.90 -15.28 11.83
C TYR A 255 -3.10 -16.10 11.32
N ILE A 256 -2.97 -17.42 11.21
CA ILE A 256 -4.09 -18.27 10.79
C ILE A 256 -5.15 -18.26 11.90
N ASP A 257 -6.35 -17.77 11.57
CA ASP A 257 -7.51 -17.83 12.47
C ASP A 257 -7.95 -19.29 12.62
N PRO A 258 -7.94 -19.85 13.85
CA PRO A 258 -8.33 -21.25 14.08
C PRO A 258 -9.77 -21.56 13.69
N ALA A 259 -10.67 -20.57 13.66
CA ALA A 259 -12.07 -20.75 13.31
C ALA A 259 -12.29 -20.89 11.80
N THR A 260 -11.46 -20.23 10.97
CA THR A 260 -11.63 -20.22 9.52
C THR A 260 -10.53 -20.97 8.78
N GLY A 261 -9.38 -21.23 9.43
CA GLY A 261 -8.19 -21.80 8.81
C GLY A 261 -7.49 -20.85 7.83
N LYS A 262 -7.83 -19.54 7.83
CA LYS A 262 -7.34 -18.55 6.90
C LYS A 262 -6.64 -17.40 7.60
N ILE A 263 -5.88 -16.62 6.83
CA ILE A 263 -5.36 -15.33 7.27
C ILE A 263 -6.33 -14.24 6.83
N HIS A 264 -6.72 -13.38 7.77
CA HIS A 264 -7.57 -12.22 7.57
C HIS A 264 -6.74 -10.96 7.81
N THR A 265 -6.09 -10.47 6.76
CA THR A 265 -5.37 -9.19 6.85
C THR A 265 -6.36 -8.04 7.00
N HIS A 266 -5.97 -7.00 7.72
CA HIS A 266 -6.76 -5.78 7.84
C HIS A 266 -6.28 -4.74 6.82
N PHE A 267 -7.16 -4.32 5.91
CA PHE A 267 -6.88 -3.25 4.94
C PHE A 267 -7.21 -1.88 5.55
N ASN A 268 -6.21 -1.06 5.79
CA ASN A 268 -6.43 0.30 6.26
C ASN A 268 -6.57 1.27 5.08
N GLN A 269 -7.73 1.90 4.99
CA GLN A 269 -8.09 2.85 3.94
C GLN A 269 -7.69 4.28 4.27
N ALA A 270 -7.49 4.62 5.54
CA ALA A 270 -7.29 5.95 6.06
C ALA A 270 -5.88 6.19 6.63
N GLU A 271 -4.84 5.58 6.05
CA GLU A 271 -3.45 5.70 6.52
C GLU A 271 -2.56 6.46 5.55
N ALA A 272 -2.55 6.03 4.29
CA ALA A 272 -1.66 6.62 3.30
C ALA A 272 -2.26 7.89 2.69
N ALA A 273 -1.57 9.01 2.85
CA ALA A 273 -2.01 10.28 2.28
C ALA A 273 -2.05 10.31 0.73
N THR A 274 -1.54 9.28 0.07
CA THR A 274 -1.64 9.08 -1.38
C THR A 274 -2.94 8.41 -1.82
N GLY A 275 -3.77 7.94 -0.90
CA GLY A 275 -4.96 7.14 -1.21
C GLY A 275 -4.70 5.64 -1.33
N ARG A 276 -3.44 5.19 -1.26
CA ARG A 276 -3.13 3.75 -1.28
C ARG A 276 -3.68 3.06 -0.04
N LEU A 277 -4.11 1.81 -0.20
CA LEU A 277 -4.41 0.94 0.92
C LEU A 277 -3.10 0.49 1.60
N SER A 278 -3.14 0.28 2.90
CA SER A 278 -2.13 -0.52 3.60
C SER A 278 -2.74 -1.81 4.13
N SER A 279 -1.91 -2.82 4.34
CA SER A 279 -2.31 -4.14 4.84
C SER A 279 -1.59 -4.39 6.15
N LEU A 280 -2.33 -4.76 7.19
CA LEU A 280 -1.84 -4.92 8.56
C LEU A 280 -2.26 -6.28 9.14
N ASN A 281 -1.46 -6.82 10.01
CA ASN A 281 -1.75 -8.01 10.80
C ASN A 281 -2.21 -9.25 9.99
N PRO A 282 -1.38 -9.75 9.02
CA PRO A 282 -0.05 -9.34 8.62
C PRO A 282 -0.05 -8.37 7.43
N ASN A 283 1.10 -7.69 7.18
CA ASN A 283 1.26 -6.89 5.97
C ASN A 283 1.58 -7.81 4.77
N LEU A 284 0.57 -8.11 3.95
CA LEU A 284 0.69 -8.94 2.76
C LEU A 284 1.16 -8.18 1.52
N GLN A 285 1.15 -6.83 1.54
CA GLN A 285 1.61 -6.01 0.42
C GLN A 285 3.14 -5.93 0.30
N ASN A 286 3.87 -6.35 1.34
CA ASN A 286 5.33 -6.31 1.38
C ASN A 286 6.00 -7.65 1.09
N ILE A 287 5.26 -8.66 0.63
CA ILE A 287 5.82 -9.97 0.27
C ILE A 287 6.74 -9.81 -0.94
N PRO A 288 8.03 -10.17 -0.83
CA PRO A 288 9.01 -9.92 -1.88
C PRO A 288 8.68 -10.67 -3.18
N ILE A 289 8.91 -10.00 -4.32
CA ILE A 289 8.71 -10.59 -5.66
C ILE A 289 10.00 -10.64 -6.48
N ARG A 290 11.01 -9.85 -6.11
CA ARG A 290 12.21 -9.67 -6.94
C ARG A 290 13.19 -10.83 -6.86
N THR A 291 13.29 -11.48 -5.69
CA THR A 291 14.19 -12.62 -5.47
C THR A 291 13.45 -13.94 -5.65
N ALA A 292 14.17 -14.99 -6.00
CA ALA A 292 13.61 -16.34 -6.12
C ALA A 292 13.02 -16.84 -4.79
N GLU A 293 13.73 -16.57 -3.69
CA GLU A 293 13.30 -16.90 -2.33
C GLU A 293 12.02 -16.16 -1.93
N GLY A 294 11.95 -14.87 -2.23
CA GLY A 294 10.74 -14.07 -1.97
C GLY A 294 9.53 -14.59 -2.75
N ARG A 295 9.73 -14.99 -4.02
CA ARG A 295 8.67 -15.61 -4.82
C ARG A 295 8.22 -16.96 -4.25
N ASN A 296 9.10 -17.75 -3.61
CA ASN A 296 8.73 -19.02 -2.99
C ASN A 296 7.69 -18.83 -1.86
N ILE A 297 7.68 -17.69 -1.15
CA ILE A 297 6.65 -17.40 -0.16
C ILE A 297 5.26 -17.35 -0.82
N ARG A 298 5.15 -16.83 -2.05
CA ARG A 298 3.88 -16.76 -2.79
C ARG A 298 3.32 -18.12 -3.17
N LYS A 299 4.13 -19.18 -3.19
CA LYS A 299 3.67 -20.57 -3.40
C LYS A 299 2.78 -21.06 -2.27
N ALA A 300 2.99 -20.56 -1.06
CA ALA A 300 2.17 -20.91 0.09
C ALA A 300 0.77 -20.25 0.09
N PHE A 301 0.55 -19.22 -0.74
CA PHE A 301 -0.76 -18.60 -0.85
C PHE A 301 -1.62 -19.37 -1.85
N ILE A 302 -2.62 -20.07 -1.33
CA ILE A 302 -3.52 -20.98 -2.06
C ILE A 302 -4.98 -20.62 -1.79
N THR A 303 -5.91 -21.27 -2.46
CA THR A 303 -7.35 -21.08 -2.20
C THR A 303 -7.86 -21.96 -1.05
N GLY A 304 -7.16 -23.06 -0.75
CA GLY A 304 -7.55 -24.03 0.27
C GLY A 304 -8.77 -24.88 -0.07
N ASP A 305 -9.26 -24.79 -1.32
CA ASP A 305 -10.46 -25.45 -1.80
C ASP A 305 -10.20 -26.02 -3.20
N PRO A 306 -10.39 -27.32 -3.45
CA PRO A 306 -10.08 -27.96 -4.72
C PRO A 306 -10.92 -27.46 -5.90
N ASP A 307 -12.10 -26.88 -5.66
CA ASP A 307 -12.95 -26.35 -6.71
C ASP A 307 -12.53 -24.95 -7.18
N TYR A 308 -11.48 -24.37 -6.54
CA TYR A 308 -11.02 -23.02 -6.82
C TYR A 308 -9.53 -22.99 -7.13
N GLY A 309 -9.17 -22.07 -8.03
CA GLY A 309 -7.80 -21.67 -8.28
C GLY A 309 -7.53 -20.21 -7.91
N PHE A 310 -6.27 -19.83 -7.88
CA PHE A 310 -5.83 -18.46 -7.67
C PHE A 310 -5.84 -17.72 -9.01
N PHE A 311 -6.51 -16.58 -9.09
CA PHE A 311 -6.52 -15.72 -10.27
C PHE A 311 -5.95 -14.37 -9.89
N SER A 312 -5.02 -13.85 -10.71
CA SER A 312 -4.38 -12.54 -10.53
C SER A 312 -4.63 -11.65 -11.74
N ALA A 313 -4.81 -10.36 -11.49
CA ALA A 313 -4.92 -9.33 -12.50
C ALA A 313 -4.13 -8.09 -12.09
N ASP A 314 -3.18 -7.64 -12.93
CA ASP A 314 -2.24 -6.57 -12.62
C ASP A 314 -2.22 -5.50 -13.72
N TYR A 315 -2.21 -4.21 -13.33
CA TYR A 315 -2.10 -3.11 -14.26
C TYR A 315 -0.69 -3.02 -14.88
N SER A 316 -0.63 -3.02 -16.20
CA SER A 316 0.64 -2.86 -16.91
C SER A 316 1.06 -1.39 -16.98
N GLN A 317 2.16 -1.04 -16.30
CA GLN A 317 2.82 0.28 -16.36
C GLN A 317 1.87 1.46 -16.09
N VAL A 318 0.94 1.34 -15.15
CA VAL A 318 -0.11 2.33 -14.89
C VAL A 318 0.45 3.75 -14.61
N GLU A 319 1.55 3.87 -13.88
CA GLU A 319 2.17 5.17 -13.56
C GLU A 319 2.74 5.87 -14.80
N LEU A 320 3.32 5.12 -15.75
CA LEU A 320 3.80 5.67 -17.03
C LEU A 320 2.65 6.08 -17.95
N ARG A 321 1.57 5.31 -17.96
CA ARG A 321 0.33 5.65 -18.70
C ARG A 321 -0.32 6.91 -18.14
N LEU A 322 -0.31 7.06 -16.82
CA LEU A 322 -0.76 8.28 -16.16
C LEU A 322 0.14 9.47 -16.47
N MET A 323 1.47 9.28 -16.50
CA MET A 323 2.38 10.33 -16.92
C MET A 323 2.10 10.76 -18.37
N ALA A 324 1.87 9.82 -19.28
CA ALA A 324 1.50 10.15 -20.67
C ALA A 324 0.21 10.98 -20.73
N HIS A 325 -0.82 10.58 -19.96
CA HIS A 325 -2.09 11.29 -19.89
C HIS A 325 -1.95 12.70 -19.28
N LEU A 326 -1.31 12.80 -18.11
CA LEU A 326 -1.21 14.06 -17.35
C LEU A 326 -0.30 15.08 -18.04
N SER A 327 0.77 14.62 -18.67
CA SER A 327 1.71 15.48 -19.40
C SER A 327 1.24 15.84 -20.81
N GLY A 328 0.29 15.08 -21.37
CA GLY A 328 -0.17 15.25 -22.74
C GLY A 328 0.94 15.07 -23.78
N THR A 329 2.01 14.33 -23.46
CA THR A 329 3.19 14.17 -24.31
C THR A 329 2.87 13.26 -25.50
N PRO A 330 2.83 13.76 -26.77
CA PRO A 330 2.39 12.96 -27.92
C PRO A 330 3.25 11.72 -28.15
N GLU A 331 4.56 11.82 -27.92
CA GLU A 331 5.51 10.72 -28.13
C GLU A 331 5.22 9.53 -27.17
N LEU A 332 4.91 9.82 -25.89
CA LEU A 332 4.52 8.80 -24.93
C LEU A 332 3.14 8.22 -25.25
N ILE A 333 2.17 9.08 -25.59
CA ILE A 333 0.82 8.67 -25.95
C ILE A 333 0.87 7.74 -27.17
N ASN A 334 1.59 8.13 -28.23
CA ASN A 334 1.71 7.34 -29.44
C ASN A 334 2.41 6.00 -29.21
N ALA A 335 3.44 5.94 -28.36
CA ALA A 335 4.10 4.69 -28.01
C ALA A 335 3.12 3.71 -27.34
N PHE A 336 2.30 4.18 -26.40
CA PHE A 336 1.27 3.33 -25.77
C PHE A 336 0.15 2.93 -26.71
N LEU A 337 -0.30 3.83 -27.61
CA LEU A 337 -1.36 3.51 -28.59
C LEU A 337 -0.91 2.47 -29.61
N LYS A 338 0.37 2.46 -29.97
CA LYS A 338 0.97 1.46 -30.86
C LYS A 338 1.40 0.17 -30.16
N GLY A 339 1.29 0.08 -28.84
CA GLY A 339 1.77 -1.07 -28.05
C GLY A 339 3.28 -1.23 -28.03
N GLU A 340 4.04 -0.14 -28.27
CA GLU A 340 5.50 -0.16 -28.25
C GLU A 340 6.03 -0.28 -26.80
N ASP A 341 7.19 -0.92 -26.66
CA ASP A 341 7.92 -0.92 -25.38
C ASP A 341 8.49 0.48 -25.10
N VAL A 342 7.82 1.23 -24.23
CA VAL A 342 8.21 2.62 -23.88
C VAL A 342 9.64 2.71 -23.39
N HIS A 343 10.16 1.68 -22.69
CA HIS A 343 11.54 1.69 -22.21
C HIS A 343 12.54 1.48 -23.35
N ALA A 344 12.21 0.59 -24.29
CA ALA A 344 13.03 0.39 -25.48
C ALA A 344 12.95 1.61 -26.41
N ALA A 345 11.77 2.19 -26.60
CA ALA A 345 11.58 3.41 -27.38
C ALA A 345 12.38 4.60 -26.79
N THR A 346 12.35 4.75 -25.46
CA THR A 346 13.18 5.76 -24.77
C THR A 346 14.67 5.49 -24.96
N ALA A 347 15.12 4.24 -24.82
CA ALA A 347 16.52 3.86 -25.03
C ALA A 347 16.98 4.15 -26.46
N SER A 348 16.23 3.70 -27.47
CA SER A 348 16.52 3.94 -28.89
C SER A 348 16.80 5.42 -29.17
N LYS A 349 15.97 6.30 -28.64
CA LYS A 349 16.09 7.74 -28.87
C LYS A 349 17.21 8.40 -28.07
N ILE A 350 17.42 8.00 -26.80
CA ILE A 350 18.49 8.57 -25.97
C ILE A 350 19.89 8.13 -26.47
N TYR A 351 20.01 6.86 -26.89
CA TYR A 351 21.28 6.31 -27.36
C TYR A 351 21.47 6.48 -28.88
N HIS A 352 20.47 7.04 -29.60
CA HIS A 352 20.49 7.26 -31.05
C HIS A 352 20.73 5.97 -31.85
N VAL A 353 20.11 4.87 -31.42
CA VAL A 353 20.18 3.57 -32.10
C VAL A 353 18.80 3.15 -32.58
N PRO A 354 18.67 2.36 -33.66
CA PRO A 354 17.40 1.75 -34.05
C PRO A 354 16.80 0.90 -32.93
N LEU A 355 15.47 0.71 -32.93
CA LEU A 355 14.76 0.02 -31.86
C LEU A 355 15.20 -1.44 -31.71
N ASP A 356 15.53 -2.10 -32.81
CA ASP A 356 16.03 -3.47 -32.90
C ASP A 356 17.49 -3.64 -32.43
N GLU A 357 18.23 -2.54 -32.35
CA GLU A 357 19.61 -2.52 -31.83
C GLU A 357 19.66 -2.16 -30.32
N VAL A 358 18.51 -1.90 -29.68
CA VAL A 358 18.46 -1.60 -28.25
C VAL A 358 18.83 -2.82 -27.43
N THR A 359 19.98 -2.76 -26.76
CA THR A 359 20.44 -3.84 -25.89
C THR A 359 19.61 -3.95 -24.61
N PRO A 360 19.56 -5.12 -23.95
CA PRO A 360 18.90 -5.29 -22.65
C PRO A 360 19.40 -4.30 -21.60
N GLU A 361 20.67 -3.94 -21.63
CA GLU A 361 21.27 -2.98 -20.70
C GLU A 361 20.80 -1.54 -20.99
N MET A 362 20.74 -1.12 -22.24
CA MET A 362 20.18 0.18 -22.63
C MET A 362 18.72 0.30 -22.18
N ARG A 363 17.93 -0.75 -22.43
CA ARG A 363 16.54 -0.81 -21.99
C ARG A 363 16.42 -0.75 -20.46
N ARG A 364 17.26 -1.45 -19.71
CA ARG A 364 17.32 -1.42 -18.25
C ARG A 364 17.64 -0.03 -17.71
N ARG A 365 18.64 0.64 -18.30
CA ARG A 365 19.01 2.02 -17.95
C ARG A 365 17.88 3.00 -18.24
N ALA A 366 17.26 2.91 -19.42
CA ALA A 366 16.10 3.72 -19.78
C ALA A 366 14.90 3.48 -18.84
N LYS A 367 14.63 2.22 -18.45
CA LYS A 367 13.61 1.90 -17.44
C LYS A 367 13.89 2.61 -16.12
N THR A 368 15.13 2.56 -15.64
CA THR A 368 15.54 3.23 -14.41
C THR A 368 15.43 4.75 -14.53
N ALA A 369 15.79 5.33 -15.68
CA ALA A 369 15.66 6.75 -15.97
C ALA A 369 14.17 7.17 -16.02
N ASN A 370 13.33 6.45 -16.77
CA ASN A 370 11.89 6.74 -16.90
C ASN A 370 11.22 6.86 -15.54
N PHE A 371 11.38 5.86 -14.67
CA PHE A 371 10.80 5.91 -13.32
C PHE A 371 11.51 6.93 -12.42
N GLY A 372 12.86 6.97 -12.45
CA GLY A 372 13.63 7.89 -11.63
C GLY A 372 13.30 9.35 -11.89
N ILE A 373 13.21 9.75 -13.16
CA ILE A 373 12.94 11.14 -13.57
C ILE A 373 11.51 11.53 -13.18
N ILE A 374 10.53 10.65 -13.41
CA ILE A 374 9.14 10.87 -13.00
C ILE A 374 9.06 11.14 -11.49
N TYR A 375 9.89 10.47 -10.69
CA TYR A 375 9.96 10.67 -9.23
C TYR A 375 10.94 11.78 -8.80
N GLY A 376 11.44 12.58 -9.73
CA GLY A 376 12.29 13.74 -9.45
C GLY A 376 13.71 13.38 -8.99
N ILE A 377 14.28 12.30 -9.53
CA ILE A 377 15.66 11.90 -9.24
C ILE A 377 16.63 12.97 -9.75
N SER A 378 17.63 13.30 -8.94
CA SER A 378 18.72 14.17 -9.38
C SER A 378 19.73 13.43 -10.28
N ALA A 379 20.51 14.18 -11.06
CA ALA A 379 21.59 13.61 -11.88
C ALA A 379 22.58 12.78 -11.04
N TRP A 380 22.86 13.23 -9.81
CA TRP A 380 23.69 12.47 -8.88
C TRP A 380 23.01 11.16 -8.44
N GLY A 381 21.73 11.21 -8.07
CA GLY A 381 20.99 10.02 -7.66
C GLY A 381 20.81 9.00 -8.79
N LEU A 382 20.60 9.46 -10.03
CA LEU A 382 20.52 8.59 -11.20
C LEU A 382 21.88 7.94 -11.51
N ALA A 383 22.97 8.73 -11.45
CA ALA A 383 24.32 8.24 -11.65
C ALA A 383 24.70 7.15 -10.62
N GLU A 384 24.40 7.39 -9.34
CA GLU A 384 24.62 6.42 -8.27
C GLU A 384 23.82 5.11 -8.50
N ARG A 385 22.56 5.24 -8.90
CA ARG A 385 21.68 4.08 -9.13
C ARG A 385 22.07 3.23 -10.34
N LEU A 386 22.60 3.86 -11.38
CA LEU A 386 23.04 3.19 -12.61
C LEU A 386 24.53 2.80 -12.58
N LYS A 387 25.29 3.18 -11.54
CA LYS A 387 26.75 3.02 -11.43
C LYS A 387 27.47 3.67 -12.64
N ILE A 388 27.05 4.91 -13.02
CA ILE A 388 27.61 5.71 -14.12
C ILE A 388 28.16 7.05 -13.61
N SER A 389 28.87 7.79 -14.45
CA SER A 389 29.36 9.12 -14.09
C SER A 389 28.20 10.11 -13.90
N ARG A 390 28.43 11.15 -13.07
CA ARG A 390 27.45 12.25 -12.89
C ARG A 390 27.14 12.98 -14.20
N LYS A 391 28.11 13.03 -15.11
CA LYS A 391 27.96 13.65 -16.42
C LYS A 391 26.97 12.85 -17.27
N GLU A 392 27.15 11.54 -17.37
CA GLU A 392 26.22 10.64 -18.08
C GLU A 392 24.81 10.67 -17.45
N GLY A 393 24.70 10.69 -16.11
CA GLY A 393 23.40 10.82 -15.43
C GLY A 393 22.68 12.13 -15.78
N LYS A 394 23.43 13.23 -15.95
CA LYS A 394 22.88 14.52 -16.39
C LYS A 394 22.44 14.46 -17.87
N GLU A 395 23.28 13.90 -18.74
CA GLU A 395 22.98 13.72 -20.16
C GLU A 395 21.73 12.85 -20.38
N LEU A 396 21.55 11.79 -19.59
CA LEU A 396 20.35 10.96 -19.63
C LEU A 396 19.09 11.76 -19.26
N ILE A 397 19.13 12.60 -18.22
CA ILE A 397 17.99 13.44 -17.81
C ILE A 397 17.68 14.50 -18.86
N GLU A 398 18.71 15.16 -19.41
CA GLU A 398 18.56 16.17 -20.45
C GLU A 398 18.00 15.56 -21.74
N GLY A 399 18.51 14.40 -22.16
CA GLY A 399 18.00 13.64 -23.29
C GLY A 399 16.55 13.20 -23.11
N TYR A 400 16.19 12.76 -21.90
CA TYR A 400 14.82 12.41 -21.57
C TYR A 400 13.85 13.61 -21.70
N PHE A 401 14.21 14.76 -21.17
CA PHE A 401 13.38 15.97 -21.29
C PHE A 401 13.36 16.58 -22.69
N ALA A 402 14.43 16.40 -23.46
CA ALA A 402 14.43 16.77 -24.87
C ALA A 402 13.47 15.87 -25.68
N LEU A 403 13.41 14.58 -25.33
CA LEU A 403 12.50 13.62 -25.94
C LEU A 403 11.04 13.83 -25.51
N TYR A 404 10.82 14.14 -24.22
CA TYR A 404 9.50 14.29 -23.61
C TYR A 404 9.31 15.70 -23.00
N PRO A 405 9.26 16.76 -23.81
CA PRO A 405 9.17 18.13 -23.29
C PRO A 405 7.87 18.39 -22.52
N GLY A 406 6.79 17.68 -22.84
CA GLY A 406 5.53 17.75 -22.10
C GLY A 406 5.66 17.23 -20.66
N VAL A 407 6.51 16.23 -20.41
CA VAL A 407 6.78 15.74 -19.03
C VAL A 407 7.45 16.84 -18.21
N LYS A 408 8.47 17.51 -18.76
CA LYS A 408 9.14 18.63 -18.08
C LYS A 408 8.14 19.73 -17.72
N ARG A 409 7.34 20.15 -18.70
CA ARG A 409 6.30 21.18 -18.51
C ARG A 409 5.29 20.76 -17.42
N TYR A 410 4.81 19.53 -17.44
CA TYR A 410 3.91 18.99 -16.40
C TYR A 410 4.53 19.10 -15.01
N MET A 411 5.81 18.73 -14.85
CA MET A 411 6.51 18.81 -13.56
C MET A 411 6.61 20.26 -13.06
N GLU A 412 6.98 21.20 -13.92
CA GLU A 412 7.08 22.63 -13.60
C GLU A 412 5.71 23.22 -13.22
N GLU A 413 4.68 22.94 -14.03
CA GLU A 413 3.30 23.39 -13.77
C GLU A 413 2.71 22.79 -12.48
N SER A 414 3.03 21.52 -12.16
CA SER A 414 2.57 20.88 -10.92
C SER A 414 3.11 21.58 -9.69
N VAL A 415 4.40 21.94 -9.70
CA VAL A 415 5.02 22.72 -8.62
C VAL A 415 4.41 24.12 -8.53
N GLU A 416 4.19 24.79 -9.66
CA GLU A 416 3.60 26.12 -9.66
C GLU A 416 2.14 26.11 -9.15
N LYS A 417 1.33 25.14 -9.58
CA LYS A 417 -0.03 24.94 -9.09
C LYS A 417 -0.03 24.67 -7.58
N ALA A 418 0.89 23.82 -7.10
CA ALA A 418 1.04 23.53 -5.69
C ALA A 418 1.40 24.77 -4.86
N ARG A 419 2.28 25.63 -5.36
CA ARG A 419 2.65 26.90 -4.70
C ARG A 419 1.47 27.85 -4.57
N LYS A 420 0.58 27.88 -5.56
CA LYS A 420 -0.61 28.75 -5.58
C LYS A 420 -1.75 28.20 -4.72
N LYS A 421 -2.02 26.88 -4.80
CA LYS A 421 -3.16 26.23 -4.15
C LYS A 421 -2.85 25.67 -2.75
N GLY A 422 -1.57 25.37 -2.46
CA GLY A 422 -1.15 24.64 -1.24
C GLY A 422 -1.35 23.12 -1.32
N TYR A 423 -1.86 22.61 -2.43
CA TYR A 423 -2.10 21.18 -2.65
C TYR A 423 -1.99 20.80 -4.13
N VAL A 424 -1.91 19.50 -4.38
CA VAL A 424 -2.08 18.87 -5.71
C VAL A 424 -3.20 17.85 -5.64
N GLU A 425 -3.73 17.46 -6.81
CA GLU A 425 -4.90 16.58 -6.93
C GLU A 425 -4.60 15.40 -7.85
N THR A 426 -5.16 14.23 -7.51
CA THR A 426 -5.23 13.08 -8.42
C THR A 426 -6.26 13.35 -9.54
N ILE A 427 -6.35 12.44 -10.53
CA ILE A 427 -7.38 12.52 -11.58
C ILE A 427 -8.82 12.40 -11.05
N MET A 428 -9.01 11.90 -9.83
CA MET A 428 -10.31 11.81 -9.15
C MET A 428 -10.54 12.93 -8.13
N GLY A 429 -9.62 13.92 -8.07
CA GLY A 429 -9.74 15.07 -7.18
C GLY A 429 -9.23 14.85 -5.75
N ARG A 430 -8.66 13.69 -5.42
CA ARG A 430 -8.03 13.47 -4.10
C ARG A 430 -6.91 14.47 -3.89
N ARG A 431 -6.90 15.15 -2.73
CA ARG A 431 -5.93 16.19 -2.43
C ARG A 431 -4.77 15.68 -1.60
N ARG A 432 -3.57 16.14 -1.98
CA ARG A 432 -2.37 16.06 -1.17
C ARG A 432 -1.92 17.46 -0.81
N TYR A 433 -2.04 17.83 0.46
CA TYR A 433 -1.61 19.13 0.96
C TYR A 433 -0.09 19.21 1.08
N LEU A 434 0.48 20.36 0.69
CA LEU A 434 1.93 20.56 0.64
C LEU A 434 2.30 21.83 1.42
N ARG A 435 2.18 21.75 2.74
CA ARG A 435 2.38 22.89 3.67
C ARG A 435 3.75 23.55 3.50
N ASP A 436 4.78 22.74 3.13
CA ASP A 436 6.16 23.19 3.01
C ASP A 436 6.56 23.63 1.59
N ILE A 437 5.64 23.72 0.64
CA ILE A 437 5.93 24.04 -0.77
C ILE A 437 6.58 25.42 -0.95
N ASN A 438 6.31 26.36 -0.06
CA ASN A 438 6.86 27.72 -0.03
C ASN A 438 7.91 27.91 1.08
N SER A 439 8.46 26.82 1.66
CA SER A 439 9.46 26.88 2.72
C SER A 439 10.72 27.62 2.27
N ARG A 440 11.29 28.46 3.14
CA ARG A 440 12.57 29.13 2.91
C ARG A 440 13.74 28.13 2.92
N ASN A 441 13.60 27.01 3.64
CA ASN A 441 14.59 25.95 3.64
C ASN A 441 14.53 25.17 2.33
N ALA A 442 15.60 25.25 1.52
CA ALA A 442 15.67 24.62 0.21
C ALA A 442 15.54 23.08 0.25
N VAL A 443 16.00 22.43 1.32
CA VAL A 443 15.89 20.96 1.47
C VAL A 443 14.44 20.57 1.69
N VAL A 444 13.76 21.24 2.63
CA VAL A 444 12.35 21.00 2.96
C VAL A 444 11.47 21.32 1.76
N ARG A 445 11.68 22.48 1.13
CA ARG A 445 10.98 22.86 -0.10
C ARG A 445 11.18 21.85 -1.23
N GLY A 446 12.41 21.37 -1.45
CA GLY A 446 12.70 20.38 -2.50
C GLY A 446 11.99 19.04 -2.27
N VAL A 447 11.71 18.64 -1.02
CA VAL A 447 10.86 17.48 -0.72
C VAL A 447 9.41 17.76 -1.12
N ALA A 448 8.87 18.93 -0.78
CA ALA A 448 7.51 19.32 -1.15
C ALA A 448 7.33 19.46 -2.67
N GLU A 449 8.32 20.01 -3.38
CA GLU A 449 8.31 20.10 -4.85
C GLU A 449 8.29 18.72 -5.52
N ARG A 450 9.08 17.75 -5.03
CA ARG A 450 9.00 16.36 -5.51
C ARG A 450 7.63 15.75 -5.23
N ASN A 451 7.07 15.98 -4.05
CA ASN A 451 5.73 15.50 -3.72
C ASN A 451 4.65 16.15 -4.59
N ALA A 452 4.82 17.39 -5.03
CA ALA A 452 3.89 18.06 -5.95
C ALA A 452 3.78 17.33 -7.30
N VAL A 453 4.89 16.78 -7.79
CA VAL A 453 4.92 16.00 -9.03
C VAL A 453 4.43 14.57 -8.81
N ASN A 454 4.89 13.94 -7.72
CA ASN A 454 4.71 12.51 -7.49
C ASN A 454 3.31 12.15 -6.99
N ALA A 455 2.70 13.01 -6.15
CA ALA A 455 1.43 12.66 -5.51
C ALA A 455 0.28 12.40 -6.51
N PRO A 456 0.10 13.20 -7.58
CA PRO A 456 -0.90 12.88 -8.61
C PRO A 456 -0.62 11.56 -9.33
N ILE A 457 0.66 11.25 -9.61
CA ILE A 457 1.08 10.05 -10.35
C ILE A 457 0.94 8.78 -9.50
N GLN A 458 1.21 8.86 -8.20
CA GLN A 458 1.10 7.72 -7.28
C GLN A 458 -0.31 7.55 -6.73
N GLY A 459 -1.06 8.65 -6.55
CA GLY A 459 -2.40 8.62 -6.00
C GLY A 459 -3.45 8.23 -7.04
N SER A 460 -3.28 8.65 -8.29
CA SER A 460 -4.25 8.32 -9.34
C SER A 460 -4.39 6.81 -9.60
N PRO A 461 -3.32 5.97 -9.60
CA PRO A 461 -3.46 4.52 -9.66
C PRO A 461 -4.25 3.96 -8.48
N ALA A 462 -4.06 4.51 -7.27
CA ALA A 462 -4.81 4.09 -6.10
C ALA A 462 -6.32 4.36 -6.25
N ASP A 463 -6.69 5.52 -6.80
CA ASP A 463 -8.09 5.83 -7.08
C ASP A 463 -8.67 4.95 -8.21
N ILE A 464 -7.88 4.66 -9.25
CA ILE A 464 -8.27 3.79 -10.36
C ILE A 464 -8.55 2.38 -9.86
N ILE A 465 -7.61 1.79 -9.10
CA ILE A 465 -7.78 0.42 -8.61
C ILE A 465 -8.95 0.32 -7.63
N LYS A 466 -9.18 1.31 -6.77
CA LYS A 466 -10.35 1.38 -5.88
C LYS A 466 -11.66 1.36 -6.65
N LYS A 467 -11.76 2.17 -7.71
CA LYS A 467 -12.95 2.14 -8.60
C LYS A 467 -13.11 0.82 -9.31
N ALA A 468 -12.02 0.20 -9.77
CA ALA A 468 -12.06 -1.13 -10.37
C ALA A 468 -12.54 -2.19 -9.37
N MET A 469 -12.03 -2.17 -8.13
CA MET A 469 -12.48 -3.05 -7.04
C MET A 469 -13.98 -2.93 -6.78
N ILE A 470 -14.51 -1.71 -6.74
CA ILE A 470 -15.94 -1.45 -6.56
C ILE A 470 -16.75 -2.00 -7.74
N CYS A 471 -16.32 -1.72 -8.99
CA CYS A 471 -16.96 -2.22 -10.21
C CYS A 471 -16.99 -3.76 -10.23
N ILE A 472 -15.86 -4.41 -9.96
CA ILE A 472 -15.74 -5.87 -9.95
C ILE A 472 -16.63 -6.47 -8.86
N HIS A 473 -16.55 -5.94 -7.64
CA HIS A 473 -17.34 -6.44 -6.52
C HIS A 473 -18.85 -6.36 -6.76
N GLN A 474 -19.32 -5.25 -7.34
CA GLN A 474 -20.71 -5.08 -7.72
C GLN A 474 -21.12 -6.09 -8.79
N LYS A 475 -20.35 -6.23 -9.88
CA LYS A 475 -20.64 -7.18 -10.95
C LYS A 475 -20.57 -8.64 -10.52
N LEU A 476 -19.68 -9.01 -9.60
CA LEU A 476 -19.62 -10.35 -9.00
C LEU A 476 -20.95 -10.69 -8.28
N LYS A 477 -21.48 -9.72 -7.50
CA LYS A 477 -22.76 -9.88 -6.80
C LYS A 477 -23.94 -9.93 -7.76
N GLU A 478 -24.00 -9.01 -8.72
CA GLU A 478 -25.08 -8.93 -9.71
C GLU A 478 -25.20 -10.22 -10.56
N ARG A 479 -24.06 -10.84 -10.90
CA ARG A 479 -24.01 -12.08 -11.68
C ARG A 479 -24.11 -13.35 -10.82
N GLY A 480 -24.11 -13.22 -9.49
CA GLY A 480 -24.16 -14.35 -8.56
C GLY A 480 -22.94 -15.27 -8.64
N LEU A 481 -21.75 -14.73 -9.00
CA LEU A 481 -20.53 -15.53 -9.12
C LEU A 481 -20.03 -16.01 -7.76
N ARG A 482 -19.52 -17.24 -7.75
CA ARG A 482 -18.91 -17.88 -6.56
C ARG A 482 -17.51 -17.37 -6.28
N SER A 483 -16.83 -16.87 -7.31
CA SER A 483 -15.50 -16.29 -7.23
C SER A 483 -15.48 -15.05 -6.34
N LYS A 484 -14.39 -14.85 -5.58
CA LYS A 484 -14.25 -13.78 -4.59
C LYS A 484 -12.93 -13.03 -4.78
N MET A 485 -12.94 -11.71 -4.64
CA MET A 485 -11.72 -10.91 -4.48
C MET A 485 -11.19 -11.13 -3.07
N ILE A 486 -9.89 -11.42 -2.92
CA ILE A 486 -9.27 -11.79 -1.63
C ILE A 486 -8.10 -10.90 -1.23
N LEU A 487 -7.30 -10.40 -2.18
CA LEU A 487 -6.15 -9.53 -1.90
C LEU A 487 -6.05 -8.39 -2.90
N GLN A 488 -5.50 -7.26 -2.42
CA GLN A 488 -5.04 -6.15 -3.23
C GLN A 488 -3.59 -5.85 -2.85
N VAL A 489 -2.67 -5.85 -3.83
CA VAL A 489 -1.23 -5.63 -3.61
C VAL A 489 -0.72 -4.66 -4.67
N HIS A 490 -0.44 -3.42 -4.30
CA HIS A 490 -0.04 -2.33 -5.20
C HIS A 490 -1.07 -2.07 -6.32
N ASP A 491 -0.82 -2.52 -7.53
CA ASP A 491 -1.65 -2.42 -8.74
C ASP A 491 -2.24 -3.77 -9.17
N GLU A 492 -2.13 -4.79 -8.33
CA GLU A 492 -2.60 -6.17 -8.52
C GLU A 492 -3.84 -6.46 -7.66
N LEU A 493 -4.80 -7.17 -8.26
CA LEU A 493 -5.98 -7.76 -7.60
C LEU A 493 -5.92 -9.28 -7.69
N ASN A 494 -6.18 -9.94 -6.57
CA ASN A 494 -6.14 -11.39 -6.48
C ASN A 494 -7.49 -11.96 -6.05
N PHE A 495 -7.84 -13.10 -6.63
CA PHE A 495 -9.14 -13.73 -6.47
C PHE A 495 -9.02 -15.22 -6.15
N LYS A 496 -9.92 -15.70 -5.32
CA LYS A 496 -10.33 -17.10 -5.25
C LYS A 496 -11.32 -17.32 -6.38
N CYS A 497 -10.90 -18.00 -7.47
CA CYS A 497 -11.65 -18.18 -8.71
C CYS A 497 -12.18 -19.60 -8.81
N HIS A 498 -13.50 -19.78 -8.93
CA HIS A 498 -14.10 -21.09 -9.19
C HIS A 498 -13.73 -21.58 -10.58
N HIS A 499 -13.38 -22.87 -10.73
CA HIS A 499 -12.89 -23.44 -12.00
C HIS A 499 -13.86 -23.25 -13.19
N GLU A 500 -15.15 -23.28 -12.95
CA GLU A 500 -16.16 -23.07 -13.99
C GLU A 500 -16.33 -21.59 -14.39
N GLU A 501 -15.79 -20.66 -13.62
CA GLU A 501 -15.97 -19.20 -13.81
C GLU A 501 -14.72 -18.50 -14.37
N ILE A 502 -13.65 -19.21 -14.71
CA ILE A 502 -12.35 -18.62 -15.08
C ILE A 502 -12.49 -17.59 -16.20
N GLU A 503 -13.09 -17.96 -17.33
CA GLU A 503 -13.22 -17.06 -18.48
C GLU A 503 -14.21 -15.91 -18.20
N GLU A 504 -15.28 -16.18 -17.46
CA GLU A 504 -16.24 -15.14 -17.08
C GLU A 504 -15.61 -14.13 -16.10
N LEU A 505 -14.93 -14.61 -15.08
CA LEU A 505 -14.21 -13.76 -14.14
C LEU A 505 -13.13 -12.93 -14.83
N LYS A 506 -12.31 -13.55 -15.69
CA LYS A 506 -11.28 -12.86 -16.47
C LYS A 506 -11.87 -11.71 -17.28
N ASN A 507 -12.91 -11.99 -18.08
CA ASN A 507 -13.54 -10.98 -18.92
C ASN A 507 -14.14 -9.84 -18.09
N LEU A 508 -14.79 -10.17 -16.96
CA LEU A 508 -15.37 -9.19 -16.04
C LEU A 508 -14.29 -8.30 -15.40
N VAL A 509 -13.21 -8.92 -14.91
CA VAL A 509 -12.13 -8.21 -14.22
C VAL A 509 -11.36 -7.31 -15.18
N VAL A 510 -10.99 -7.83 -16.36
CA VAL A 510 -10.30 -7.04 -17.40
C VAL A 510 -11.15 -5.87 -17.84
N ASP A 511 -12.45 -6.10 -18.13
CA ASP A 511 -13.37 -5.02 -18.53
C ASP A 511 -13.47 -3.92 -17.47
N CYS A 512 -13.65 -4.29 -16.19
CA CYS A 512 -13.71 -3.32 -15.10
C CYS A 512 -12.40 -2.57 -14.92
N MET A 513 -11.25 -3.25 -14.95
CA MET A 513 -9.96 -2.59 -14.73
C MET A 513 -9.56 -1.69 -15.91
N GLU A 514 -9.75 -2.11 -17.14
CA GLU A 514 -9.32 -1.33 -18.31
C GLU A 514 -10.25 -0.15 -18.64
N HIS A 515 -11.55 -0.24 -18.30
CA HIS A 515 -12.53 0.78 -18.69
C HIS A 515 -13.08 1.62 -17.54
N VAL A 516 -12.60 1.45 -16.30
CA VAL A 516 -13.08 2.19 -15.13
C VAL A 516 -12.82 3.70 -15.21
N VAL A 517 -11.86 4.11 -16.03
CA VAL A 517 -11.52 5.52 -16.30
C VAL A 517 -11.06 5.68 -17.74
N ARG A 518 -11.37 6.82 -18.35
CA ARG A 518 -10.92 7.16 -19.70
C ARG A 518 -9.67 8.04 -19.61
N LEU A 519 -8.54 7.49 -20.06
CA LEU A 519 -7.27 8.21 -20.21
C LEU A 519 -6.96 8.51 -21.68
N ALA A 520 -5.92 9.31 -21.96
CA ALA A 520 -5.41 9.53 -23.32
C ALA A 520 -4.73 8.29 -23.92
N VAL A 521 -4.43 7.29 -23.09
CA VAL A 521 -3.84 6.00 -23.45
C VAL A 521 -4.66 4.88 -22.84
N PRO A 522 -4.75 3.70 -23.46
CA PRO A 522 -5.48 2.57 -22.88
C PRO A 522 -4.83 2.12 -21.58
N LEU A 523 -5.61 1.72 -20.58
CA LEU A 523 -5.16 0.87 -19.51
C LEU A 523 -5.11 -0.58 -20.02
N THR A 524 -4.10 -1.33 -19.64
CA THR A 524 -3.98 -2.75 -19.98
C THR A 524 -3.69 -3.56 -18.75
N VAL A 525 -4.29 -4.76 -18.70
CA VAL A 525 -4.24 -5.66 -17.56
C VAL A 525 -3.65 -7.00 -17.98
N GLY A 526 -2.59 -7.42 -17.29
CA GLY A 526 -2.08 -8.79 -17.35
C GLY A 526 -2.90 -9.68 -16.43
N THR A 527 -3.21 -10.91 -16.84
CA THR A 527 -3.92 -11.87 -16.01
C THR A 527 -3.21 -13.20 -15.99
N GLY A 528 -3.28 -13.89 -14.85
CA GLY A 528 -2.79 -15.25 -14.70
C GLY A 528 -3.70 -16.09 -13.82
N TYR A 529 -3.58 -17.40 -13.96
CA TYR A 529 -4.37 -18.38 -13.22
C TYR A 529 -3.50 -19.58 -12.85
N GLY A 530 -3.64 -20.08 -11.63
CA GLY A 530 -2.86 -21.21 -11.13
C GLY A 530 -3.37 -21.76 -9.80
N LYS A 531 -2.64 -22.70 -9.23
CA LYS A 531 -2.97 -23.30 -7.92
C LYS A 531 -2.59 -22.38 -6.75
N SER A 532 -1.64 -21.49 -6.98
CA SER A 532 -1.09 -20.58 -5.98
C SER A 532 -0.91 -19.18 -6.54
N TRP A 533 -0.69 -18.20 -5.68
CA TRP A 533 -0.35 -16.85 -6.11
C TRP A 533 0.92 -16.80 -6.98
N TYR A 534 1.89 -17.68 -6.68
CA TYR A 534 3.11 -17.79 -7.49
C TYR A 534 2.85 -18.19 -8.95
N GLU A 535 1.93 -19.13 -9.17
CA GLU A 535 1.59 -19.61 -10.51
C GLU A 535 0.70 -18.65 -11.28
N ALA A 536 -0.10 -17.86 -10.56
CA ALA A 536 -1.03 -16.89 -11.14
C ALA A 536 -0.39 -15.54 -11.48
N HIS A 537 0.90 -15.29 -11.12
CA HIS A 537 1.53 -13.98 -11.29
C HIS A 537 2.66 -13.97 -12.33
#